data_9cd8e1ae4cda36fcaeb8824b93b0adf9
#
_entry.id   9cd8e1ae4cda36fcaeb8824b93b0adf9
#
_cell.length_a   1.000
_cell.length_b   1.000
_cell.length_c   1.000
_cell.angle_alpha   90.00
_cell.angle_beta   90.00
_cell.angle_gamma   90.00
#
_symmetry.space_group_name_H-M   'P 1'
#
loop_
_entity.id
_entity.type
_entity.pdbx_description
1 polymer ?
#
loop_
_entity_poly.entity_id
_entity_poly.type
_entity_poly.pdbx_seq_one_letter_code
_entity_poly.pdbx_strand_id
1 'polypeptide(L)'
;MDITLEALLEHQQIVQKNLGKNPKVKNVEYKDGVEKMSVEIIFKDVENESIKPRLGGYSFLPENIDWPLNPNGDKLTLVLSLPTNFLNKTLNLNLPQEHVLSVFTTYKKDDYFLDLITFHGDKEELKNIKNGFTKVLLHEAGDIRNESDYLIPAQEFIFGEELNLDLEAVDDEDLDEIEIYCGSLIGNIPSLLQIENLGLDDYHFCLQIYGGDFPEGFHDLFSLSDSIGYLFINNNYDHDAGVFFTQCT
;
A
#
# COMPACT_ATOMS: atom_id res chain seq x y z
N MET A 1 12.74 -23.31 -8.99
CA MET A 1 13.99 -23.25 -8.18
C MET A 1 13.51 -23.32 -6.74
N ASP A 2 13.72 -24.46 -6.06
CA ASP A 2 13.23 -24.63 -4.68
C ASP A 2 14.06 -23.71 -3.76
N ILE A 3 13.41 -22.69 -3.23
CA ILE A 3 13.99 -21.88 -2.15
C ILE A 3 13.98 -22.77 -0.91
N THR A 4 15.17 -23.15 -0.45
CA THR A 4 15.31 -24.03 0.69
C THR A 4 14.94 -23.27 1.97
N LEU A 5 14.41 -24.00 2.97
CA LEU A 5 14.10 -23.49 4.30
C LEU A 5 15.29 -22.74 4.94
N GLU A 6 16.52 -23.11 4.58
CA GLU A 6 17.76 -22.42 4.98
C GLU A 6 17.87 -21.00 4.43
N ALA A 7 17.47 -20.75 3.18
CA ALA A 7 17.51 -19.42 2.57
C ALA A 7 16.48 -18.47 3.22
N LEU A 8 15.32 -19.00 3.60
CA LEU A 8 14.29 -18.25 4.36
C LEU A 8 14.78 -17.92 5.77
N LEU A 9 15.46 -18.84 6.44
CA LEU A 9 16.03 -18.61 7.77
C LEU A 9 17.22 -17.65 7.74
N GLU A 10 18.05 -17.68 6.69
CA GLU A 10 19.11 -16.69 6.49
C GLU A 10 18.53 -15.29 6.24
N HIS A 11 17.49 -15.17 5.44
CA HIS A 11 16.81 -13.89 5.20
C HIS A 11 16.19 -13.34 6.50
N GLN A 12 15.48 -14.16 7.28
CA GLN A 12 14.96 -13.77 8.60
C GLN A 12 16.09 -13.36 9.58
N GLN A 13 17.26 -14.03 9.55
CA GLN A 13 18.37 -13.67 10.40
C GLN A 13 19.05 -12.36 9.96
N ILE A 14 19.08 -12.04 8.67
CA ILE A 14 19.59 -10.76 8.15
C ILE A 14 18.65 -9.63 8.57
N VAL A 15 17.33 -9.81 8.44
CA VAL A 15 16.30 -8.86 8.89
C VAL A 15 16.41 -8.65 10.41
N GLN A 16 16.48 -9.72 11.22
CA GLN A 16 16.65 -9.59 12.67
C GLN A 16 17.99 -8.99 13.10
N LYS A 17 19.05 -9.18 12.32
CA LYS A 17 20.37 -8.62 12.64
C LYS A 17 20.45 -7.12 12.37
N ASN A 18 19.65 -6.62 11.45
CA ASN A 18 19.51 -5.18 11.18
C ASN A 18 18.56 -4.49 12.17
N LEU A 19 17.55 -5.20 12.70
CA LEU A 19 16.66 -4.74 13.77
C LEU A 19 17.33 -4.55 15.15
N GLY A 20 18.56 -5.07 15.33
CA GLY A 20 19.30 -5.04 16.62
C GLY A 20 19.98 -3.71 16.98
N LYS A 21 19.88 -2.66 16.18
CA LYS A 21 20.42 -1.32 16.50
C LYS A 21 19.27 -0.34 16.76
N ASN A 22 18.76 -0.32 18.00
CA ASN A 22 17.84 0.72 18.47
C ASN A 22 18.47 2.12 18.32
N PRO A 23 18.03 2.99 17.40
CA PRO A 23 18.37 4.40 17.48
C PRO A 23 17.56 5.01 18.63
N LYS A 24 18.22 5.79 19.47
CA LYS A 24 17.61 6.50 20.60
C LYS A 24 16.57 7.49 20.06
N VAL A 25 15.31 7.28 20.39
CA VAL A 25 14.19 8.19 20.12
C VAL A 25 14.54 9.58 20.67
N LYS A 26 14.62 10.58 19.78
CA LYS A 26 14.50 11.99 20.13
C LYS A 26 13.10 12.45 19.72
N ASN A 27 12.30 12.88 20.71
CA ASN A 27 11.02 13.53 20.45
C ASN A 27 11.28 14.82 19.66
N VAL A 28 10.82 14.89 18.43
CA VAL A 28 10.83 16.10 17.60
C VAL A 28 9.40 16.63 17.58
N GLU A 29 9.19 17.84 18.14
CA GLU A 29 7.91 18.53 18.05
C GLU A 29 7.75 19.15 16.66
N TYR A 30 6.69 18.74 15.94
CA TYR A 30 6.33 19.31 14.64
C TYR A 30 5.36 20.49 14.77
N LYS A 31 5.46 21.43 13.81
CA LYS A 31 4.71 22.70 13.79
C LYS A 31 3.19 22.57 13.80
N ASP A 32 2.62 21.42 13.49
CA ASP A 32 1.17 21.20 13.37
C ASP A 32 0.59 20.21 14.40
N GLY A 33 1.37 19.75 15.38
CA GLY A 33 0.89 18.93 16.50
C GLY A 33 0.39 17.52 16.13
N VAL A 34 0.69 17.03 14.92
CA VAL A 34 0.39 15.65 14.50
C VAL A 34 1.65 14.80 14.75
N GLU A 35 1.54 13.82 15.63
CA GLU A 35 2.62 12.84 15.82
C GLU A 35 2.83 12.08 14.50
N LYS A 36 4.04 12.14 13.95
CA LYS A 36 4.44 11.31 12.82
C LYS A 36 4.59 9.89 13.34
N MET A 37 3.70 9.00 12.90
CA MET A 37 3.71 7.61 13.31
C MET A 37 3.56 6.71 12.08
N SER A 38 4.40 5.69 12.02
CA SER A 38 4.27 4.58 11.08
C SER A 38 4.35 3.28 11.85
N VAL A 39 3.50 2.32 11.50
CA VAL A 39 3.41 1.02 12.14
C VAL A 39 3.54 -0.06 11.08
N GLU A 40 4.37 -1.05 11.34
CA GLU A 40 4.51 -2.22 10.49
C GLU A 40 3.17 -2.96 10.35
N ILE A 41 2.88 -3.45 9.14
CA ILE A 41 1.75 -4.34 8.85
C ILE A 41 2.30 -5.74 8.62
N ILE A 42 1.75 -6.70 9.35
CA ILE A 42 1.98 -8.14 9.15
C ILE A 42 0.68 -8.74 8.63
N PHE A 43 0.73 -9.62 7.65
CA PHE A 43 -0.44 -10.25 7.06
C PHE A 43 -0.68 -11.64 7.62
N LYS A 44 -1.95 -11.96 7.87
CA LYS A 44 -2.38 -13.26 8.34
C LYS A 44 -3.56 -13.77 7.54
N ASP A 45 -3.45 -14.99 7.04
CA ASP A 45 -4.52 -15.67 6.32
C ASP A 45 -5.82 -15.70 7.13
N VAL A 46 -6.94 -15.51 6.45
CA VAL A 46 -8.28 -15.57 7.03
C VAL A 46 -9.14 -16.58 6.31
N GLU A 47 -9.96 -17.33 7.09
CA GLU A 47 -10.86 -18.33 6.55
C GLU A 47 -12.19 -17.72 6.05
N ASN A 48 -12.61 -16.60 6.65
CA ASN A 48 -13.91 -15.98 6.40
C ASN A 48 -13.77 -14.51 6.03
N GLU A 49 -14.48 -14.10 4.99
CA GLU A 49 -14.57 -12.73 4.55
C GLU A 49 -15.37 -11.89 5.54
N SER A 50 -14.78 -10.82 6.02
CA SER A 50 -15.42 -9.83 6.89
C SER A 50 -14.98 -8.42 6.51
N ILE A 51 -15.75 -7.40 6.92
CA ILE A 51 -15.40 -5.99 6.70
C ILE A 51 -14.33 -5.59 7.74
N LYS A 52 -13.09 -6.02 7.46
CA LYS A 52 -11.88 -5.68 8.22
C LYS A 52 -10.81 -5.17 7.27
N PRO A 53 -9.78 -4.46 7.77
CA PRO A 53 -8.64 -4.09 6.93
C PRO A 53 -7.93 -5.35 6.46
N ARG A 54 -7.79 -5.48 5.15
CA ARG A 54 -7.23 -6.69 4.56
C ARG A 54 -6.63 -6.45 3.18
N LEU A 55 -5.71 -7.32 2.84
CA LEU A 55 -5.17 -7.54 1.51
C LEU A 55 -6.02 -8.61 0.83
N GLY A 56 -6.33 -8.41 -0.46
CA GLY A 56 -7.06 -9.39 -1.28
C GLY A 56 -8.48 -9.69 -0.81
N GLY A 57 -8.95 -10.90 -1.12
CA GLY A 57 -10.31 -11.37 -0.89
C GLY A 57 -11.34 -10.83 -1.86
N TYR A 58 -12.62 -11.06 -1.57
CA TYR A 58 -13.72 -10.48 -2.33
C TYR A 58 -13.91 -9.00 -2.00
N SER A 59 -14.31 -8.21 -2.98
CA SER A 59 -14.66 -6.79 -2.77
C SER A 59 -16.04 -6.67 -2.10
N PHE A 60 -16.21 -5.60 -1.29
CA PHE A 60 -17.52 -5.13 -0.81
C PHE A 60 -18.09 -4.01 -1.70
N LEU A 61 -17.64 -3.91 -2.95
CA LEU A 61 -18.12 -2.90 -3.90
C LEU A 61 -19.61 -3.15 -4.21
N PRO A 62 -20.52 -2.20 -3.97
CA PRO A 62 -21.95 -2.37 -4.20
C PRO A 62 -22.28 -2.66 -5.68
N GLU A 63 -23.36 -3.38 -5.94
CA GLU A 63 -23.77 -3.75 -7.31
C GLU A 63 -24.09 -2.55 -8.20
N ASN A 64 -24.51 -1.43 -7.63
CA ASN A 64 -24.79 -0.19 -8.36
C ASN A 64 -23.53 0.58 -8.79
N ILE A 65 -22.34 0.12 -8.38
CA ILE A 65 -21.05 0.63 -8.86
C ILE A 65 -20.43 -0.43 -9.77
N ASP A 66 -20.17 -0.06 -11.01
CA ASP A 66 -19.53 -0.96 -11.96
C ASP A 66 -18.16 -1.41 -11.48
N TRP A 67 -17.78 -2.64 -11.80
CA TRP A 67 -16.42 -3.12 -11.52
C TRP A 67 -15.41 -2.29 -12.31
N PRO A 68 -14.34 -1.77 -11.67
CA PRO A 68 -13.40 -0.89 -12.34
C PRO A 68 -12.63 -1.60 -13.45
N LEU A 69 -12.55 -0.94 -14.59
CA LEU A 69 -11.79 -1.35 -15.76
C LEU A 69 -10.58 -0.43 -15.94
N ASN A 70 -9.49 -0.98 -16.45
CA ASN A 70 -8.38 -0.16 -16.92
C ASN A 70 -8.71 0.45 -18.31
N PRO A 71 -7.92 1.39 -18.82
CA PRO A 71 -8.14 2.00 -20.15
C PRO A 71 -8.15 1.00 -21.32
N ASN A 72 -7.58 -0.19 -21.14
CA ASN A 72 -7.57 -1.24 -22.14
C ASN A 72 -8.86 -2.11 -22.11
N GLY A 73 -9.73 -1.88 -21.11
CA GLY A 73 -10.97 -2.64 -20.90
C GLY A 73 -10.81 -3.91 -20.06
N ASP A 74 -9.63 -4.13 -19.47
CA ASP A 74 -9.41 -5.26 -18.56
C ASP A 74 -9.97 -4.94 -17.17
N LYS A 75 -10.55 -5.91 -16.50
CA LYS A 75 -11.02 -5.79 -15.11
C LYS A 75 -9.84 -5.68 -14.15
N LEU A 76 -9.86 -4.66 -13.32
CA LEU A 76 -8.84 -4.47 -12.29
C LEU A 76 -8.95 -5.53 -11.20
N THR A 77 -7.81 -5.87 -10.60
CA THR A 77 -7.71 -6.81 -9.47
C THR A 77 -7.76 -6.06 -8.15
N LEU A 78 -8.58 -6.54 -7.21
CA LEU A 78 -8.65 -5.97 -5.86
C LEU A 78 -7.36 -6.27 -5.09
N VAL A 79 -6.73 -5.22 -4.57
CA VAL A 79 -5.52 -5.29 -3.74
C VAL A 79 -5.86 -5.18 -2.26
N LEU A 80 -6.67 -4.15 -1.90
CA LEU A 80 -6.95 -3.80 -0.51
C LEU A 80 -8.43 -3.48 -0.31
N SER A 81 -8.95 -3.84 0.86
CA SER A 81 -10.23 -3.38 1.40
C SER A 81 -10.01 -2.81 2.79
N LEU A 82 -10.26 -1.51 2.97
CA LEU A 82 -9.96 -0.77 4.19
C LEU A 82 -11.23 -0.08 4.71
N PRO A 83 -11.84 -0.55 5.82
CA PRO A 83 -12.97 0.13 6.45
C PRO A 83 -12.58 1.55 6.88
N THR A 84 -13.42 2.54 6.59
CA THR A 84 -13.13 3.94 6.94
C THR A 84 -13.01 4.18 8.43
N ASN A 85 -13.77 3.46 9.26
CA ASN A 85 -13.65 3.54 10.71
C ASN A 85 -12.25 3.12 11.20
N PHE A 86 -11.62 2.14 10.52
CA PHE A 86 -10.25 1.74 10.78
C PHE A 86 -9.27 2.86 10.40
N LEU A 87 -9.36 3.40 9.17
CA LEU A 87 -8.50 4.49 8.70
C LEU A 87 -8.63 5.74 9.56
N ASN A 88 -9.86 6.14 9.91
CA ASN A 88 -10.11 7.28 10.78
C ASN A 88 -9.44 7.13 12.14
N LYS A 89 -9.52 5.93 12.73
CA LYS A 89 -8.92 5.65 14.03
C LYS A 89 -7.39 5.62 13.98
N THR A 90 -6.83 5.02 12.92
CA THR A 90 -5.38 4.76 12.83
C THR A 90 -4.62 5.99 12.32
N LEU A 91 -5.20 6.73 11.36
CA LEU A 91 -4.54 7.85 10.69
C LEU A 91 -5.12 9.22 11.07
N ASN A 92 -6.05 9.26 12.04
CA ASN A 92 -6.76 10.47 12.44
C ASN A 92 -7.42 11.23 11.26
N LEU A 93 -7.98 10.47 10.30
CA LEU A 93 -8.71 11.00 9.16
C LEU A 93 -10.18 11.26 9.52
N ASN A 94 -10.90 11.95 8.65
CA ASN A 94 -12.32 12.22 8.81
C ASN A 94 -13.13 11.72 7.60
N LEU A 95 -12.89 10.46 7.20
CA LEU A 95 -13.64 9.79 6.14
C LEU A 95 -15.08 9.51 6.57
N PRO A 96 -16.03 9.40 5.62
CA PRO A 96 -17.42 8.99 5.91
C PRO A 96 -17.42 7.67 6.69
N GLN A 97 -18.27 7.58 7.72
CA GLN A 97 -18.39 6.36 8.52
C GLN A 97 -19.07 5.24 7.73
N GLU A 98 -18.81 3.99 8.11
CA GLU A 98 -19.43 2.79 7.52
C GLU A 98 -19.17 2.62 6.01
N HIS A 99 -18.13 3.27 5.51
CA HIS A 99 -17.66 3.10 4.14
C HIS A 99 -16.45 2.17 4.09
N VAL A 100 -16.12 1.75 2.88
CA VAL A 100 -14.94 0.96 2.56
C VAL A 100 -14.14 1.70 1.49
N LEU A 101 -12.84 1.80 1.71
CA LEU A 101 -11.88 2.19 0.68
C LEU A 101 -11.36 0.93 0.01
N SER A 102 -11.67 0.77 -1.27
CA SER A 102 -11.19 -0.35 -2.08
C SER A 102 -10.12 0.11 -3.05
N VAL A 103 -9.00 -0.61 -3.08
CA VAL A 103 -7.87 -0.34 -3.96
C VAL A 103 -7.75 -1.43 -5.00
N PHE A 104 -7.68 -1.04 -6.25
CA PHE A 104 -7.57 -1.94 -7.39
C PHE A 104 -6.35 -1.60 -8.24
N THR A 105 -5.76 -2.62 -8.87
CA THR A 105 -4.63 -2.45 -9.78
C THR A 105 -4.82 -3.27 -11.06
N THR A 106 -4.19 -2.84 -12.14
CA THR A 106 -3.96 -3.70 -13.30
C THR A 106 -3.06 -4.84 -12.87
N TYR A 107 -3.46 -6.07 -13.21
CA TYR A 107 -2.63 -7.26 -13.04
C TYR A 107 -2.85 -8.21 -14.20
N LYS A 108 -1.75 -8.70 -14.77
CA LYS A 108 -1.73 -9.72 -15.83
C LYS A 108 -0.54 -10.63 -15.62
N LYS A 109 -0.78 -11.87 -15.29
CA LYS A 109 0.27 -12.82 -14.89
C LYS A 109 1.35 -13.06 -15.95
N ASP A 110 0.98 -12.99 -17.23
CA ASP A 110 1.87 -13.35 -18.35
C ASP A 110 2.23 -12.14 -19.24
N ASP A 111 1.79 -10.94 -18.87
CA ASP A 111 2.01 -9.71 -19.64
C ASP A 111 2.80 -8.68 -18.82
N TYR A 112 3.57 -7.84 -19.51
CA TYR A 112 4.27 -6.71 -18.90
C TYR A 112 3.29 -5.54 -18.69
N PHE A 113 3.20 -5.04 -17.47
CA PHE A 113 2.32 -3.90 -17.11
C PHE A 113 2.97 -2.92 -16.11
N LEU A 114 4.24 -3.08 -15.77
CA LEU A 114 4.95 -2.26 -14.77
C LEU A 114 4.78 -0.77 -15.04
N ASP A 115 5.07 -0.30 -16.26
CA ASP A 115 5.01 1.12 -16.64
C ASP A 115 3.60 1.74 -16.52
N LEU A 116 2.55 0.90 -16.40
CA LEU A 116 1.17 1.35 -16.30
C LEU A 116 0.77 1.70 -14.86
N ILE A 117 1.47 1.13 -13.87
CA ILE A 117 1.16 1.26 -12.44
C ILE A 117 2.28 1.92 -11.64
N THR A 118 3.42 2.21 -12.28
CA THR A 118 4.59 2.82 -11.63
C THR A 118 4.49 4.34 -11.64
N PHE A 119 4.98 4.98 -10.56
CA PHE A 119 5.08 6.43 -10.46
C PHE A 119 6.30 6.85 -9.63
N HIS A 120 7.21 7.59 -10.26
CA HIS A 120 8.44 8.11 -9.66
C HIS A 120 8.49 9.66 -9.69
N GLY A 121 7.35 10.32 -9.84
CA GLY A 121 7.27 11.77 -9.95
C GLY A 121 7.09 12.28 -11.40
N ASP A 122 7.17 11.42 -12.41
CA ASP A 122 6.93 11.79 -13.81
C ASP A 122 5.44 12.04 -14.10
N LYS A 123 5.13 13.09 -14.87
CA LYS A 123 3.75 13.49 -15.16
C LYS A 123 2.99 12.51 -16.06
N GLU A 124 3.68 11.82 -16.96
CA GLU A 124 3.03 10.83 -17.83
C GLU A 124 2.73 9.54 -17.06
N GLU A 125 3.60 9.15 -16.12
CA GLU A 125 3.32 8.05 -15.18
C GLU A 125 2.08 8.37 -14.33
N LEU A 126 2.04 9.56 -13.70
CA LEU A 126 0.88 9.98 -12.90
C LEU A 126 -0.41 10.02 -13.75
N LYS A 127 -0.32 10.36 -15.01
CA LYS A 127 -1.44 10.33 -15.94
C LYS A 127 -1.95 8.91 -16.18
N ASN A 128 -1.07 7.90 -16.29
CA ASN A 128 -1.48 6.50 -16.36
C ASN A 128 -2.28 6.09 -15.12
N ILE A 129 -1.76 6.41 -13.92
CA ILE A 129 -2.46 6.16 -12.66
C ILE A 129 -3.85 6.81 -12.67
N LYS A 130 -3.93 8.12 -12.96
CA LYS A 130 -5.21 8.87 -12.97
C LYS A 130 -6.16 8.45 -14.09
N ASN A 131 -5.68 7.88 -15.18
CA ASN A 131 -6.50 7.34 -16.26
C ASN A 131 -7.15 5.99 -15.89
N GLY A 132 -6.76 5.38 -14.79
CA GLY A 132 -7.45 4.20 -14.25
C GLY A 132 -6.71 2.88 -14.42
N PHE A 133 -5.38 2.89 -14.62
CA PHE A 133 -4.60 1.65 -14.52
C PHE A 133 -4.50 1.13 -13.08
N THR A 134 -4.69 2.04 -12.10
CA THR A 134 -5.06 1.71 -10.71
C THR A 134 -6.30 2.51 -10.31
N LYS A 135 -7.02 2.09 -9.28
CA LYS A 135 -8.24 2.79 -8.85
C LYS A 135 -8.39 2.72 -7.33
N VAL A 136 -8.74 3.85 -6.72
CA VAL A 136 -9.04 3.95 -5.29
C VAL A 136 -10.45 4.44 -5.15
N LEU A 137 -11.36 3.59 -4.68
CA LEU A 137 -12.79 3.87 -4.59
C LEU A 137 -13.22 3.94 -3.13
N LEU A 138 -13.93 5.01 -2.77
CA LEU A 138 -14.63 5.15 -1.50
C LEU A 138 -16.12 4.91 -1.72
N HIS A 139 -16.71 3.94 -1.02
CA HIS A 139 -18.10 3.52 -1.23
C HIS A 139 -18.72 2.93 0.03
N GLU A 140 -20.05 2.88 0.09
CA GLU A 140 -20.75 2.08 1.09
C GLU A 140 -20.45 0.59 0.90
N ALA A 141 -20.49 -0.18 1.98
CA ALA A 141 -20.30 -1.62 1.87
C ALA A 141 -21.50 -2.30 1.21
N GLY A 142 -21.26 -3.05 0.15
CA GLY A 142 -22.23 -3.93 -0.51
C GLY A 142 -21.98 -5.41 -0.19
N ASP A 143 -22.66 -6.27 -0.94
CA ASP A 143 -22.43 -7.71 -0.87
C ASP A 143 -21.06 -8.08 -1.45
N ILE A 144 -20.50 -9.19 -0.98
CA ILE A 144 -19.18 -9.65 -1.45
C ILE A 144 -19.26 -10.12 -2.90
N ARG A 145 -18.32 -9.64 -3.73
CA ARG A 145 -18.18 -10.05 -5.14
C ARG A 145 -16.74 -9.98 -5.63
N ASN A 146 -16.46 -10.73 -6.68
CA ASN A 146 -15.25 -10.58 -7.49
C ASN A 146 -15.63 -10.72 -8.96
N GLU A 147 -15.21 -9.76 -9.78
CA GLU A 147 -15.37 -9.82 -11.23
C GLU A 147 -14.03 -9.83 -11.98
N SER A 148 -12.92 -9.68 -11.27
CA SER A 148 -11.59 -9.84 -11.84
C SER A 148 -11.34 -11.31 -12.22
N ASP A 149 -10.46 -11.51 -13.18
CA ASP A 149 -9.93 -12.85 -13.52
C ASP A 149 -9.04 -13.42 -12.39
N TYR A 150 -8.64 -12.57 -11.44
CA TYR A 150 -7.77 -12.93 -10.33
C TYR A 150 -8.44 -12.67 -9.00
N LEU A 151 -8.33 -13.64 -8.09
CA LEU A 151 -8.77 -13.52 -6.70
C LEU A 151 -7.59 -13.80 -5.78
N ILE A 152 -7.04 -12.75 -5.20
CA ILE A 152 -5.94 -12.86 -4.23
C ILE A 152 -6.51 -13.45 -2.94
N PRO A 153 -5.91 -14.48 -2.33
CA PRO A 153 -6.33 -14.97 -1.01
C PRO A 153 -6.38 -13.85 0.03
N ALA A 154 -7.43 -13.81 0.83
CA ALA A 154 -7.63 -12.76 1.82
C ALA A 154 -6.66 -12.88 2.99
N GLN A 155 -6.04 -11.77 3.39
CA GLN A 155 -5.18 -11.69 4.57
C GLN A 155 -5.56 -10.46 5.41
N GLU A 156 -5.79 -10.65 6.72
CA GLU A 156 -6.04 -9.56 7.66
C GLU A 156 -4.75 -8.86 8.08
N PHE A 157 -4.84 -7.56 8.38
CA PHE A 157 -3.74 -6.78 8.96
C PHE A 157 -3.57 -7.10 10.44
N ILE A 158 -2.32 -7.37 10.82
CA ILE A 158 -1.86 -7.38 12.21
C ILE A 158 -0.82 -6.28 12.34
N PHE A 159 -0.90 -5.48 13.38
CA PHE A 159 0.10 -4.45 13.64
C PHE A 159 1.35 -5.06 14.27
N GLY A 160 2.49 -4.75 13.66
CA GLY A 160 3.82 -5.05 14.16
C GLY A 160 4.37 -3.93 15.05
N GLU A 161 5.63 -3.60 14.86
CA GLU A 161 6.33 -2.58 15.64
C GLU A 161 6.06 -1.15 15.11
N GLU A 162 6.16 -0.16 16.00
CA GLU A 162 6.19 1.25 15.62
C GLU A 162 7.52 1.56 14.93
N LEU A 163 7.45 2.24 13.79
CA LEU A 163 8.61 2.58 12.96
C LEU A 163 8.91 4.07 13.07
N ASN A 164 10.17 4.42 13.28
CA ASN A 164 10.64 5.79 13.20
C ASN A 164 11.25 6.04 11.82
N LEU A 165 10.52 6.72 10.94
CA LEU A 165 10.91 7.01 9.56
C LEU A 165 11.23 8.50 9.36
N ASP A 166 11.80 9.17 10.36
CA ASP A 166 12.07 10.60 10.28
C ASP A 166 13.25 10.90 9.34
N LEU A 167 12.91 11.22 8.09
CA LEU A 167 13.88 11.60 7.05
C LEU A 167 14.40 13.04 7.20
N GLU A 168 13.74 13.91 8.00
CA GLU A 168 14.19 15.29 8.22
C GLU A 168 15.40 15.40 9.16
N ALA A 169 15.78 14.31 9.81
CA ALA A 169 16.91 14.27 10.73
C ALA A 169 18.26 13.92 10.06
N VAL A 170 18.27 13.71 8.75
CA VAL A 170 19.46 13.33 8.00
C VAL A 170 20.04 14.56 7.32
N ASP A 171 21.28 14.92 7.65
CA ASP A 171 22.02 15.99 6.97
C ASP A 171 22.27 15.58 5.50
N ASP A 172 22.29 16.57 4.57
CA ASP A 172 22.51 16.35 3.14
C ASP A 172 23.78 15.55 2.79
N GLU A 173 24.75 15.49 3.71
CA GLU A 173 25.99 14.73 3.55
C GLU A 173 25.83 13.23 3.86
N ASP A 174 24.75 12.83 4.55
CA ASP A 174 24.48 11.45 4.98
C ASP A 174 23.34 10.77 4.19
N LEU A 175 22.89 11.36 3.07
CA LEU A 175 21.80 10.83 2.24
C LEU A 175 22.08 9.41 1.71
N ASP A 176 23.35 9.05 1.56
CA ASP A 176 23.76 7.70 1.13
C ASP A 176 23.57 6.63 2.24
N GLU A 177 23.26 7.04 3.49
CA GLU A 177 23.07 6.14 4.63
C GLU A 177 21.59 5.97 5.04
N ILE A 178 20.63 6.54 4.29
CA ILE A 178 19.20 6.40 4.59
C ILE A 178 18.79 4.93 4.40
N GLU A 179 18.49 4.24 5.48
CA GLU A 179 17.86 2.92 5.44
C GLU A 179 16.41 3.07 5.01
N ILE A 180 16.11 2.77 3.74
CA ILE A 180 14.74 2.71 3.22
C ILE A 180 14.05 1.49 3.82
N TYR A 181 12.91 1.72 4.49
CA TYR A 181 12.08 0.61 4.98
C TYR A 181 11.27 0.00 3.82
N CYS A 182 11.65 -1.19 3.41
CA CYS A 182 11.01 -1.88 2.27
C CYS A 182 9.81 -2.75 2.66
N GLY A 183 9.42 -2.83 3.93
CA GLY A 183 8.27 -3.62 4.39
C GLY A 183 6.92 -2.91 4.22
N SER A 184 5.85 -3.62 4.54
CA SER A 184 4.50 -3.05 4.58
C SER A 184 4.28 -2.24 5.86
N LEU A 185 3.72 -1.04 5.73
CA LEU A 185 3.40 -0.16 6.86
C LEU A 185 2.14 0.66 6.63
N ILE A 186 1.53 1.12 7.71
CA ILE A 186 0.48 2.13 7.75
C ILE A 186 0.94 3.31 8.60
N GLY A 187 0.70 4.54 8.13
CA GLY A 187 1.13 5.73 8.86
C GLY A 187 0.89 7.00 8.04
N ASN A 188 1.55 8.07 8.44
CA ASN A 188 1.48 9.36 7.76
C ASN A 188 2.79 9.77 7.08
N ILE A 189 3.80 8.89 7.08
CA ILE A 189 5.09 9.08 6.41
C ILE A 189 5.37 7.86 5.54
N PRO A 190 5.52 8.01 4.20
CA PRO A 190 5.95 6.93 3.33
C PRO A 190 7.47 6.70 3.45
N SER A 191 7.91 5.47 3.23
CA SER A 191 9.31 5.18 2.94
C SER A 191 9.45 4.94 1.43
N LEU A 192 9.64 6.02 0.67
CA LEU A 192 9.71 5.94 -0.79
C LEU A 192 11.03 5.31 -1.23
N LEU A 193 10.97 4.39 -2.20
CA LEU A 193 12.16 3.78 -2.81
C LEU A 193 12.97 4.81 -3.61
N GLN A 194 12.28 5.80 -4.17
CA GLN A 194 12.88 6.90 -4.88
C GLN A 194 12.40 8.21 -4.25
N ILE A 195 13.34 8.99 -3.72
CA ILE A 195 13.08 10.26 -3.04
C ILE A 195 12.98 11.35 -4.11
N GLU A 196 11.81 11.47 -4.70
CA GLU A 196 11.50 12.57 -5.60
C GLU A 196 10.25 13.31 -5.12
N ASN A 197 10.10 14.55 -5.54
CA ASN A 197 8.87 15.29 -5.28
C ASN A 197 7.74 14.72 -6.13
N LEU A 198 6.86 13.94 -5.51
CA LEU A 198 5.73 13.31 -6.17
C LEU A 198 4.65 14.29 -6.63
N GLY A 199 4.66 15.56 -6.16
CA GLY A 199 3.62 16.54 -6.49
C GLY A 199 2.22 16.10 -6.00
N LEU A 200 2.16 15.38 -4.88
CA LEU A 200 0.94 14.89 -4.25
C LEU A 200 0.58 15.70 -2.98
N ASP A 201 0.85 17.01 -2.98
CA ASP A 201 0.65 17.89 -1.80
C ASP A 201 -0.81 17.92 -1.32
N ASP A 202 -1.78 17.67 -2.21
CA ASP A 202 -3.21 17.59 -1.89
C ASP A 202 -3.66 16.19 -1.42
N TYR A 203 -2.72 15.28 -1.18
CA TYR A 203 -2.99 13.91 -0.77
C TYR A 203 -2.32 13.60 0.57
N HIS A 204 -2.96 12.74 1.36
CA HIS A 204 -2.40 12.15 2.56
C HIS A 204 -1.88 10.74 2.26
N PHE A 205 -0.64 10.46 2.60
CA PHE A 205 -0.16 9.09 2.62
C PHE A 205 -0.93 8.27 3.65
N CYS A 206 -1.25 7.02 3.32
CA CYS A 206 -1.96 6.11 4.19
C CYS A 206 -1.16 4.87 4.54
N LEU A 207 -0.65 4.19 3.53
CA LEU A 207 0.11 2.95 3.72
C LEU A 207 0.96 2.63 2.50
N GLN A 208 1.94 1.77 2.73
CA GLN A 208 2.66 1.06 1.68
C GLN A 208 2.56 -0.45 1.87
N ILE A 209 2.59 -1.20 0.77
CA ILE A 209 2.54 -2.66 0.75
C ILE A 209 3.73 -3.18 -0.03
N TYR A 210 4.51 -4.06 0.59
CA TYR A 210 5.61 -4.75 -0.05
C TYR A 210 5.09 -5.91 -0.93
N GLY A 211 5.57 -5.99 -2.18
CA GLY A 211 5.15 -7.03 -3.13
C GLY A 211 5.40 -8.45 -2.66
N GLY A 212 6.48 -8.66 -1.89
CA GLY A 212 6.81 -9.96 -1.30
C GLY A 212 5.87 -10.45 -0.20
N ASP A 213 5.03 -9.58 0.36
CA ASP A 213 4.05 -9.94 1.40
C ASP A 213 2.76 -10.55 0.82
N PHE A 214 2.56 -10.50 -0.50
CA PHE A 214 1.41 -11.14 -1.13
C PHE A 214 1.47 -12.68 -1.01
N PRO A 215 0.30 -13.36 -0.98
CA PRO A 215 0.25 -14.83 -0.95
C PRO A 215 0.98 -15.46 -2.12
N GLU A 216 1.38 -16.73 -1.94
CA GLU A 216 2.00 -17.53 -3.00
C GLU A 216 1.18 -17.47 -4.30
N GLY A 217 1.86 -17.22 -5.42
CA GLY A 217 1.27 -17.04 -6.75
C GLY A 217 0.85 -15.60 -7.09
N PHE A 218 1.04 -14.64 -6.17
CA PHE A 218 0.79 -13.20 -6.36
C PHE A 218 1.96 -12.29 -5.99
N HIS A 219 3.17 -12.82 -5.80
CA HIS A 219 4.35 -11.99 -5.51
C HIS A 219 4.72 -11.06 -6.69
N ASP A 220 4.17 -11.32 -7.87
CA ASP A 220 4.30 -10.50 -9.08
C ASP A 220 3.11 -9.54 -9.31
N LEU A 221 2.24 -9.35 -8.30
CA LEU A 221 1.07 -8.46 -8.40
C LEU A 221 1.45 -7.02 -8.76
N PHE A 222 2.63 -6.59 -8.35
CA PHE A 222 3.21 -5.30 -8.69
C PHE A 222 4.25 -5.42 -9.82
N SER A 223 4.15 -6.45 -10.65
CA SER A 223 5.06 -6.82 -11.73
C SER A 223 6.40 -7.38 -11.25
N LEU A 224 7.01 -6.79 -10.21
CA LEU A 224 8.23 -7.28 -9.57
C LEU A 224 7.98 -7.58 -8.10
N SER A 225 8.58 -8.63 -7.56
CA SER A 225 8.36 -9.09 -6.18
C SER A 225 8.92 -8.15 -5.12
N ASP A 226 9.87 -7.29 -5.50
CA ASP A 226 10.52 -6.29 -4.65
C ASP A 226 9.93 -4.88 -4.82
N SER A 227 8.87 -4.74 -5.64
CA SER A 227 8.11 -3.48 -5.75
C SER A 227 7.31 -3.19 -4.49
N ILE A 228 7.13 -1.90 -4.22
CA ILE A 228 6.29 -1.40 -3.13
C ILE A 228 5.12 -0.61 -3.73
N GLY A 229 3.90 -0.96 -3.31
CA GLY A 229 2.69 -0.21 -3.64
C GLY A 229 2.41 0.86 -2.58
N TYR A 230 2.09 2.08 -3.00
CA TYR A 230 1.82 3.23 -2.13
C TYR A 230 0.39 3.73 -2.32
N LEU A 231 -0.32 3.92 -1.21
CA LEU A 231 -1.67 4.47 -1.19
C LEU A 231 -1.67 5.88 -0.60
N PHE A 232 -2.18 6.83 -1.40
CA PHE A 232 -2.44 8.20 -0.98
C PHE A 232 -3.93 8.53 -1.16
N ILE A 233 -4.55 9.16 -0.18
CA ILE A 233 -5.96 9.58 -0.19
C ILE A 233 -6.04 11.08 -0.41
N ASN A 234 -6.91 11.53 -1.31
CA ASN A 234 -7.12 12.95 -1.54
C ASN A 234 -7.96 13.59 -0.40
N ASN A 235 -7.85 14.91 -0.25
CA ASN A 235 -8.54 15.66 0.80
C ASN A 235 -10.05 15.81 0.59
N ASN A 236 -10.58 15.52 -0.59
CA ASN A 236 -12.00 15.71 -0.92
C ASN A 236 -12.85 14.51 -0.55
N TYR A 237 -12.23 13.33 -0.38
CA TYR A 237 -12.91 12.07 -0.02
C TYR A 237 -14.11 11.75 -0.92
N ASP A 238 -14.01 12.04 -2.21
CA ASP A 238 -15.04 11.70 -3.19
C ASP A 238 -14.92 10.24 -3.65
N HIS A 239 -15.72 9.87 -4.64
CA HIS A 239 -15.74 8.48 -5.14
C HIS A 239 -14.37 8.03 -5.67
N ASP A 240 -13.60 8.91 -6.33
CA ASP A 240 -12.22 8.70 -6.73
C ASP A 240 -11.29 9.19 -5.61
N ALA A 241 -11.23 8.45 -4.51
CA ALA A 241 -10.74 8.94 -3.22
C ALA A 241 -9.23 9.07 -3.12
N GLY A 242 -8.45 8.64 -4.12
CA GLY A 242 -7.00 8.68 -4.00
C GLY A 242 -6.23 8.18 -5.21
N VAL A 243 -4.95 7.97 -5.03
CA VAL A 243 -4.05 7.35 -5.99
C VAL A 243 -3.35 6.16 -5.35
N PHE A 244 -3.16 5.11 -6.14
CA PHE A 244 -2.35 3.96 -5.80
C PHE A 244 -1.35 3.73 -6.92
N PHE A 245 -0.10 3.54 -6.58
CA PHE A 245 0.97 3.30 -7.55
C PHE A 245 2.08 2.47 -6.94
N THR A 246 3.00 1.98 -7.76
CA THR A 246 4.16 1.19 -7.33
C THR A 246 5.46 1.92 -7.60
N GLN A 247 6.49 1.62 -6.80
CA GLN A 247 7.87 1.91 -7.11
C GLN A 247 8.69 0.61 -7.03
N CYS A 248 9.71 0.51 -7.84
CA CYS A 248 10.69 -0.57 -7.83
C CYS A 248 12.11 0.00 -7.90
N THR A 249 13.09 -0.76 -7.45
CA THR A 249 14.53 -0.43 -7.56
C THR A 249 15.09 -0.83 -8.91
#